data_1fbf72f095ae315fddea35b30b6d9232
#
_entry.id   1fbf72f095ae315fddea35b30b6d9232
#
_cell.length_a   1.000
_cell.length_b   1.000
_cell.length_c   1.000
_cell.angle_alpha   90.00
_cell.angle_beta   90.00
_cell.angle_gamma   90.00
#
_symmetry.space_group_name_H-M   'P 1'
#
loop_
_entity.id
_entity.type
_entity.pdbx_description
1 polymer ?
#
loop_
_entity_poly.entity_id
_entity_poly.type
_entity_poly.pdbx_seq_one_letter_code
_entity_poly.pdbx_strand_id
1 'polypeptide(L)'
;MIKDDAVRFLEEINNSKEYARFGKCFKTKEKKYFYDTGTGKVCECEQEEYELLNTLIDNNNYNKVVEMLEEPQYLEAIENIFQLYKNENMLQDRGISLFEFPRKEDIDNCIENGIRQVILEVTEQCNLRCKYCIYNDAYEKNRNFSAKNMTWEIAKKMLDYTALHSQEKLSLGFYGGEPLLRFPLIKDCIAYAQKIMSNKKITYSMTTNATLVTDEIATYLAELEDCSIMVSLDGPMDIHNKFRIKTDGTGSFEATISGLKKLMVAFGDRAEQCI
;
A
#
# COMPACT_ATOMS: atom_id res chain seq x y z
N MET A 1 -3.79 41.75 10.74
CA MET A 1 -3.21 41.47 12.09
C MET A 1 -2.17 42.53 12.42
N ILE A 2 -2.10 43.04 13.68
CA ILE A 2 -0.96 43.85 14.08
C ILE A 2 0.26 42.96 14.35
N LYS A 3 1.47 43.56 14.20
CA LYS A 3 2.73 42.82 14.28
C LYS A 3 2.90 42.03 15.59
N ASP A 4 2.55 42.62 16.72
CA ASP A 4 2.69 41.97 18.03
C ASP A 4 1.82 40.71 18.17
N ASP A 5 0.61 40.74 17.59
CA ASP A 5 -0.26 39.55 17.56
C ASP A 5 0.28 38.47 16.62
N ALA A 6 0.86 38.89 15.50
CA ALA A 6 1.52 37.95 14.57
C ALA A 6 2.72 37.25 15.22
N VAL A 7 3.54 37.99 15.97
CA VAL A 7 4.69 37.42 16.70
C VAL A 7 4.21 36.40 17.76
N ARG A 8 3.18 36.73 18.55
CA ARG A 8 2.61 35.79 19.54
C ARG A 8 2.09 34.52 18.90
N PHE A 9 1.41 34.63 17.77
CA PHE A 9 0.93 33.47 17.02
C PHE A 9 2.07 32.59 16.53
N LEU A 10 3.13 33.19 15.99
CA LEU A 10 4.31 32.47 15.57
C LEU A 10 5.06 31.80 16.73
N GLU A 11 5.10 32.44 17.91
CA GLU A 11 5.65 31.84 19.12
C GLU A 11 4.87 30.60 19.55
N GLU A 12 3.53 30.67 19.52
CA GLU A 12 2.66 29.53 19.84
C GLU A 12 2.96 28.35 18.92
N ILE A 13 3.02 28.56 17.59
CA ILE A 13 3.36 27.51 16.63
C ILE A 13 4.79 26.99 16.88
N ASN A 14 5.77 27.89 17.07
CA ASN A 14 7.17 27.49 17.23
C ASN A 14 7.39 26.66 18.50
N ASN A 15 6.69 26.98 19.58
CA ASN A 15 6.79 26.23 20.83
C ASN A 15 6.09 24.87 20.78
N SER A 16 5.00 24.76 20.03
CA SER A 16 4.26 23.49 19.90
C SER A 16 4.87 22.50 18.91
N LYS A 17 5.72 22.95 17.97
CA LYS A 17 6.31 22.06 16.97
C LYS A 17 7.49 21.19 17.45
N GLU A 18 7.89 21.29 18.72
CA GLU A 18 8.99 20.49 19.28
C GLU A 18 8.79 18.98 19.10
N TYR A 19 7.53 18.53 19.13
CA TYR A 19 7.14 17.13 19.02
C TYR A 19 6.39 16.76 17.75
N ALA A 20 6.10 17.74 16.87
CA ALA A 20 5.30 17.52 15.68
C ALA A 20 5.90 18.21 14.45
N ARG A 21 5.90 17.51 13.33
CA ARG A 21 6.16 18.11 12.02
C ARG A 21 4.83 18.58 11.43
N PHE A 22 4.56 19.88 11.46
CA PHE A 22 3.27 20.43 11.05
C PHE A 22 2.96 20.32 9.56
N GLY A 23 3.96 20.24 8.71
CA GLY A 23 3.69 20.17 7.29
C GLY A 23 4.93 20.19 6.39
N LYS A 24 4.65 20.38 5.10
CA LYS A 24 5.65 20.48 4.05
C LYS A 24 5.22 21.47 2.98
N CYS A 25 6.09 22.41 2.62
CA CYS A 25 5.93 23.26 1.45
C CYS A 25 6.41 22.53 0.19
N PHE A 26 5.69 22.65 -0.92
CA PHE A 26 6.09 22.12 -2.21
C PHE A 26 5.59 23.00 -3.37
N LYS A 27 6.16 22.79 -4.55
CA LYS A 27 5.82 23.54 -5.77
C LYS A 27 5.49 22.59 -6.90
N THR A 28 4.55 22.97 -7.74
CA THR A 28 4.37 22.45 -9.09
C THR A 28 5.03 23.41 -10.09
N LYS A 29 4.83 23.18 -11.39
CA LYS A 29 5.33 24.10 -12.43
C LYS A 29 4.71 25.50 -12.34
N GLU A 30 3.48 25.59 -11.86
CA GLU A 30 2.66 26.81 -11.93
C GLU A 30 2.31 27.37 -10.54
N LYS A 31 2.27 26.54 -9.49
CA LYS A 31 1.68 26.90 -8.22
C LYS A 31 2.50 26.42 -7.02
N LYS A 32 2.25 27.05 -5.88
CA LYS A 32 2.87 26.75 -4.59
C LYS A 32 1.83 26.23 -3.61
N TYR A 33 2.24 25.28 -2.77
CA TYR A 33 1.33 24.59 -1.87
C TYR A 33 1.97 24.35 -0.51
N PHE A 34 1.11 24.26 0.50
CA PHE A 34 1.44 23.74 1.82
C PHE A 34 0.57 22.52 2.11
N TYR A 35 1.21 21.41 2.48
CA TYR A 35 0.56 20.20 3.00
C TYR A 35 0.62 20.22 4.51
N ASP A 36 -0.52 20.21 5.18
CA ASP A 36 -0.64 20.14 6.64
C ASP A 36 -0.77 18.70 7.11
N THR A 37 0.16 18.26 7.96
CA THR A 37 0.20 16.86 8.43
C THR A 37 -0.87 16.54 9.47
N GLY A 38 -1.35 17.54 10.22
CA GLY A 38 -2.36 17.38 11.26
C GLY A 38 -3.76 17.11 10.70
N THR A 39 -4.11 17.81 9.62
CA THR A 39 -5.43 17.71 8.97
C THR A 39 -5.43 16.87 7.69
N GLY A 40 -4.25 16.61 7.10
CA GLY A 40 -4.11 16.02 5.78
C GLY A 40 -4.49 16.94 4.62
N LYS A 41 -4.75 18.23 4.87
CA LYS A 41 -5.15 19.21 3.85
C LYS A 41 -3.95 19.70 3.04
N VAL A 42 -4.21 20.03 1.78
CA VAL A 42 -3.29 20.74 0.89
C VAL A 42 -3.91 22.07 0.53
N CYS A 43 -3.22 23.17 0.84
CA CYS A 43 -3.64 24.52 0.50
C CYS A 43 -2.72 25.10 -0.58
N GLU A 44 -3.31 25.76 -1.57
CA GLU A 44 -2.59 26.64 -2.48
C GLU A 44 -2.16 27.89 -1.71
N CYS A 45 -0.91 28.34 -1.90
CA CYS A 45 -0.33 29.48 -1.21
C CYS A 45 0.03 30.56 -2.21
N GLU A 46 -0.24 31.80 -1.83
CA GLU A 46 0.39 32.96 -2.47
C GLU A 46 1.91 32.97 -2.19
N GLN A 47 2.64 33.86 -2.86
CA GLN A 47 4.10 33.90 -2.75
C GLN A 47 4.57 34.10 -1.32
N GLU A 48 4.01 35.08 -0.63
CA GLU A 48 4.38 35.52 0.70
C GLU A 48 4.00 34.48 1.77
N GLU A 49 2.83 33.86 1.64
CA GLU A 49 2.38 32.74 2.49
C GLU A 49 3.33 31.54 2.38
N TYR A 50 3.70 31.19 1.15
CA TYR A 50 4.65 30.12 0.91
C TYR A 50 6.02 30.41 1.51
N GLU A 51 6.53 31.64 1.37
CA GLU A 51 7.83 32.03 1.91
C GLU A 51 7.84 31.99 3.43
N LEU A 52 6.80 32.49 4.10
CA LEU A 52 6.63 32.39 5.55
C LEU A 52 6.60 30.93 6.02
N LEU A 53 5.73 30.11 5.43
CA LEU A 53 5.58 28.71 5.81
C LEU A 53 6.85 27.90 5.52
N ASN A 54 7.48 28.13 4.37
CA ASN A 54 8.73 27.44 4.02
C ASN A 54 9.87 27.84 4.98
N THR A 55 9.94 29.09 5.37
CA THR A 55 10.97 29.58 6.31
C THR A 55 10.72 29.05 7.72
N LEU A 56 9.47 29.04 8.17
CA LEU A 56 9.09 28.57 9.51
C LEU A 56 9.17 27.04 9.65
N ILE A 57 8.62 26.30 8.68
CA ILE A 57 8.39 24.86 8.80
C ILE A 57 9.56 24.07 8.17
N ASP A 58 9.90 24.34 6.92
CA ASP A 58 10.93 23.58 6.21
C ASP A 58 12.35 23.98 6.61
N ASN A 59 12.60 25.26 6.78
CA ASN A 59 13.94 25.78 7.15
C ASN A 59 14.11 25.94 8.65
N ASN A 60 13.06 25.78 9.43
CA ASN A 60 13.06 25.92 10.89
C ASN A 60 13.70 27.22 11.39
N ASN A 61 13.42 28.33 10.72
CA ASN A 61 14.06 29.62 11.02
C ASN A 61 13.04 30.67 11.50
N TYR A 62 12.66 30.55 12.78
CA TYR A 62 11.72 31.48 13.44
C TYR A 62 12.17 32.93 13.38
N ASN A 63 13.45 33.21 13.69
CA ASN A 63 13.96 34.58 13.72
C ASN A 63 13.83 35.28 12.36
N LYS A 64 14.09 34.54 11.28
CA LYS A 64 13.94 35.07 9.93
C LYS A 64 12.48 35.40 9.60
N VAL A 65 11.54 34.59 10.06
CA VAL A 65 10.10 34.89 9.88
C VAL A 65 9.70 36.15 10.61
N VAL A 66 10.18 36.38 11.84
CA VAL A 66 9.93 37.61 12.58
C VAL A 66 10.51 38.84 11.87
N GLU A 67 11.70 38.73 11.28
CA GLU A 67 12.27 39.78 10.45
C GLU A 67 11.41 40.10 9.22
N MET A 68 10.87 39.07 8.54
CA MET A 68 10.00 39.25 7.37
C MET A 68 8.74 40.06 7.70
N LEU A 69 8.21 39.99 8.92
CA LEU A 69 7.04 40.77 9.36
C LEU A 69 7.27 42.28 9.44
N GLU A 70 8.49 42.78 9.21
CA GLU A 70 8.73 44.20 9.03
C GLU A 70 8.15 44.73 7.71
N GLU A 71 7.90 43.86 6.74
CA GLU A 71 7.37 44.23 5.45
C GLU A 71 5.84 43.99 5.41
N PRO A 72 5.03 44.96 4.99
CA PRO A 72 3.57 44.93 5.09
C PRO A 72 2.90 43.72 4.40
N GLN A 73 3.46 43.22 3.27
CA GLN A 73 2.90 42.10 2.56
C GLN A 73 2.93 40.80 3.38
N TYR A 74 3.92 40.60 4.25
CA TYR A 74 3.97 39.45 5.13
C TYR A 74 3.02 39.54 6.33
N LEU A 75 2.56 40.74 6.70
CA LEU A 75 1.51 40.92 7.72
C LEU A 75 0.14 40.50 7.18
N GLU A 76 -0.12 40.66 5.89
CA GLU A 76 -1.33 40.14 5.25
C GLU A 76 -1.25 38.61 5.12
N ALA A 77 -0.11 38.10 4.65
CA ALA A 77 0.12 36.66 4.51
C ALA A 77 -0.01 35.91 5.85
N ILE A 78 0.54 36.45 6.95
CA ILE A 78 0.41 35.81 8.27
C ILE A 78 -1.02 35.86 8.80
N GLU A 79 -1.80 36.88 8.48
CA GLU A 79 -3.24 36.93 8.81
C GLU A 79 -4.00 35.81 8.13
N ASN A 80 -3.75 35.56 6.85
CA ASN A 80 -4.37 34.46 6.13
C ASN A 80 -3.99 33.10 6.74
N ILE A 81 -2.71 32.90 7.07
CA ILE A 81 -2.23 31.69 7.75
C ILE A 81 -2.92 31.52 9.11
N PHE A 82 -3.12 32.61 9.85
CA PHE A 82 -3.83 32.59 11.13
C PHE A 82 -5.31 32.21 10.97
N GLN A 83 -5.96 32.63 9.89
CA GLN A 83 -7.33 32.22 9.58
C GLN A 83 -7.41 30.71 9.27
N LEU A 84 -6.42 30.16 8.56
CA LEU A 84 -6.31 28.70 8.34
C LEU A 84 -6.09 27.94 9.67
N TYR A 85 -5.26 28.47 10.55
CA TYR A 85 -5.07 27.92 11.90
C TYR A 85 -6.38 27.89 12.70
N LYS A 86 -7.13 29.01 12.74
CA LYS A 86 -8.37 29.09 13.51
C LYS A 86 -9.54 28.31 12.93
N ASN A 87 -9.76 28.42 11.62
CA ASN A 87 -10.97 27.94 10.99
C ASN A 87 -10.82 26.51 10.46
N GLU A 88 -9.60 26.11 10.08
CA GLU A 88 -9.31 24.86 9.42
C GLU A 88 -8.50 23.88 10.30
N ASN A 89 -8.11 24.31 11.51
CA ASN A 89 -7.27 23.58 12.46
C ASN A 89 -5.91 23.15 11.85
N MET A 90 -5.37 23.95 10.94
CA MET A 90 -4.04 23.72 10.36
C MET A 90 -2.95 24.20 11.30
N LEU A 91 -1.72 23.71 11.12
CA LEU A 91 -0.56 24.06 11.95
C LEU A 91 -0.77 23.81 13.45
N GLN A 92 -1.64 22.87 13.81
CA GLN A 92 -1.91 22.50 15.20
C GLN A 92 -1.37 21.10 15.49
N ASP A 93 -0.65 20.98 16.59
CA ASP A 93 -0.38 19.66 17.17
C ASP A 93 -1.66 19.14 17.82
N ARG A 94 -2.25 18.12 17.23
CA ARG A 94 -3.43 17.46 17.81
C ARG A 94 -3.08 16.57 18.99
N GLY A 95 -1.78 16.39 19.28
CA GLY A 95 -1.29 15.53 20.33
C GLY A 95 -1.94 14.15 20.35
N ILE A 96 -1.24 13.12 20.66
CA ILE A 96 -1.87 11.83 20.93
C ILE A 96 -2.46 11.93 22.34
N SER A 97 -3.75 12.26 22.42
CA SER A 97 -4.46 12.45 23.69
C SER A 97 -4.76 11.12 24.42
N LEU A 98 -4.79 10.02 23.68
CA LEU A 98 -5.10 8.70 24.23
C LEU A 98 -4.41 7.60 23.41
N PHE A 99 -3.58 6.78 24.05
CA PHE A 99 -3.15 5.49 23.55
C PHE A 99 -4.02 4.42 24.20
N GLU A 100 -4.96 3.86 23.47
CA GLU A 100 -5.65 2.64 23.90
C GLU A 100 -4.86 1.44 23.41
N PHE A 101 -4.29 0.70 24.37
CA PHE A 101 -3.74 -0.62 24.09
C PHE A 101 -4.86 -1.64 24.22
N PRO A 102 -4.98 -2.60 23.29
CA PRO A 102 -5.91 -3.71 23.45
C PRO A 102 -5.58 -4.43 24.77
N ARG A 103 -6.60 -4.81 25.53
CA ARG A 103 -6.40 -5.60 26.75
C ARG A 103 -5.75 -6.93 26.40
N LYS A 104 -5.01 -7.51 27.33
CA LYS A 104 -4.33 -8.80 27.11
C LYS A 104 -5.31 -9.88 26.62
N GLU A 105 -6.51 -9.91 27.18
CA GLU A 105 -7.58 -10.85 26.79
C GLU A 105 -8.03 -10.65 25.33
N ASP A 106 -8.07 -9.39 24.85
CA ASP A 106 -8.40 -9.09 23.47
C ASP A 106 -7.27 -9.56 22.53
N ILE A 107 -6.01 -9.43 22.94
CA ILE A 107 -4.84 -9.91 22.20
C ILE A 107 -4.84 -11.43 22.13
N ASP A 108 -5.01 -12.11 23.26
CA ASP A 108 -5.05 -13.57 23.35
C ASP A 108 -6.20 -14.12 22.45
N ASN A 109 -7.38 -13.53 22.51
CA ASN A 109 -8.50 -13.91 21.64
C ASN A 109 -8.21 -13.64 20.14
N CYS A 110 -7.55 -12.53 19.82
CA CYS A 110 -7.15 -12.25 18.44
C CYS A 110 -6.11 -13.25 17.92
N ILE A 111 -5.18 -13.70 18.77
CA ILE A 111 -4.19 -14.71 18.41
C ILE A 111 -4.86 -16.07 18.18
N GLU A 112 -5.79 -16.44 19.08
CA GLU A 112 -6.43 -17.76 19.03
C GLU A 112 -7.53 -17.86 17.96
N ASN A 113 -8.25 -16.76 17.67
CA ASN A 113 -9.45 -16.81 16.82
C ASN A 113 -9.48 -15.71 15.75
N GLY A 114 -8.42 -14.94 15.61
CA GLY A 114 -8.42 -13.70 14.82
C GLY A 114 -7.95 -13.82 13.38
N ILE A 115 -7.58 -15.01 12.88
CA ILE A 115 -7.10 -15.16 11.51
C ILE A 115 -8.21 -14.83 10.52
N ARG A 116 -8.00 -13.79 9.73
CA ARG A 116 -8.89 -13.37 8.65
C ARG A 116 -8.32 -13.61 7.26
N GLN A 117 -7.00 -13.71 7.19
CA GLN A 117 -6.29 -13.93 5.93
C GLN A 117 -5.08 -14.83 6.16
N VAL A 118 -4.88 -15.75 5.24
CA VAL A 118 -3.66 -16.57 5.11
C VAL A 118 -3.16 -16.47 3.68
N ILE A 119 -1.87 -16.21 3.52
CA ILE A 119 -1.21 -16.19 2.22
C ILE A 119 -0.16 -17.31 2.21
N LEU A 120 -0.32 -18.26 1.30
CA LEU A 120 0.63 -19.33 1.08
C LEU A 120 1.62 -18.92 -0.01
N GLU A 121 2.88 -18.74 0.37
CA GLU A 121 3.97 -18.54 -0.59
C GLU A 121 4.42 -19.91 -1.12
N VAL A 122 3.79 -20.34 -2.20
CA VAL A 122 3.90 -21.73 -2.70
C VAL A 122 5.22 -22.04 -3.37
N THR A 123 5.98 -21.01 -3.79
CA THR A 123 7.30 -21.16 -4.42
C THR A 123 8.10 -19.84 -4.38
N GLU A 124 9.43 -19.95 -4.26
CA GLU A 124 10.36 -18.83 -4.49
C GLU A 124 10.82 -18.77 -5.97
N GLN A 125 10.40 -19.72 -6.81
CA GLN A 125 10.71 -19.73 -8.24
C GLN A 125 9.79 -18.79 -9.02
N CYS A 126 10.36 -18.16 -10.06
CA CYS A 126 9.60 -17.38 -11.02
C CYS A 126 10.16 -17.60 -12.43
N ASN A 127 9.29 -17.61 -13.42
CA ASN A 127 9.66 -17.67 -14.82
C ASN A 127 10.00 -16.30 -15.43
N LEU A 128 9.87 -15.21 -14.64
CA LEU A 128 10.32 -13.87 -15.01
C LEU A 128 11.51 -13.42 -14.13
N ARG A 129 12.20 -12.36 -14.58
CA ARG A 129 13.28 -11.67 -13.88
C ARG A 129 13.02 -10.16 -13.91
N CYS A 130 11.90 -9.75 -13.27
CA CYS A 130 11.52 -8.36 -13.21
C CYS A 130 12.59 -7.53 -12.49
N LYS A 131 13.01 -6.41 -13.07
CA LYS A 131 14.16 -5.62 -12.58
C LYS A 131 13.94 -4.98 -11.21
N TYR A 132 12.71 -4.81 -10.80
CA TYR A 132 12.33 -4.24 -9.50
C TYR A 132 11.84 -5.29 -8.49
N CYS A 133 11.90 -6.58 -8.84
CA CYS A 133 11.39 -7.64 -7.99
C CYS A 133 12.17 -7.71 -6.68
N ILE A 134 11.45 -7.90 -5.56
CA ILE A 134 12.06 -8.05 -4.23
C ILE A 134 13.01 -9.26 -4.14
N TYR A 135 12.84 -10.26 -5.01
CA TYR A 135 13.72 -11.44 -5.12
C TYR A 135 14.93 -11.19 -6.03
N ASN A 136 15.10 -9.96 -6.56
CA ASN A 136 16.21 -9.61 -7.43
C ASN A 136 17.53 -9.53 -6.63
N ASP A 137 18.61 -9.99 -7.22
CA ASP A 137 19.97 -10.00 -6.64
C ASP A 137 20.51 -8.59 -6.29
N ALA A 138 19.86 -7.52 -6.75
CA ALA A 138 20.17 -6.15 -6.35
C ALA A 138 19.93 -5.87 -4.85
N TYR A 139 19.21 -6.73 -4.16
CA TYR A 139 18.90 -6.60 -2.73
C TYR A 139 19.66 -7.66 -1.90
N GLU A 140 20.94 -7.46 -1.69
CA GLU A 140 21.88 -8.42 -1.05
C GLU A 140 21.41 -9.01 0.29
N LYS A 141 20.57 -8.30 1.04
CA LYS A 141 20.06 -8.73 2.36
C LYS A 141 18.62 -9.28 2.33
N ASN A 142 18.00 -9.35 1.17
CA ASN A 142 16.66 -9.84 1.01
C ASN A 142 16.64 -11.27 0.47
N ARG A 143 15.43 -11.82 0.25
CA ARG A 143 15.26 -13.10 -0.41
C ARG A 143 15.67 -13.01 -1.88
N ASN A 144 16.39 -14.00 -2.35
CA ASN A 144 16.70 -14.17 -3.77
C ASN A 144 15.81 -15.26 -4.37
N PHE A 145 15.71 -15.28 -5.69
CA PHE A 145 15.10 -16.41 -6.39
C PHE A 145 15.80 -17.71 -5.98
N SER A 146 15.04 -18.67 -5.53
CA SER A 146 15.56 -19.98 -5.14
C SER A 146 14.70 -21.11 -5.71
N ALA A 147 15.22 -22.34 -5.64
CA ALA A 147 14.48 -23.53 -6.06
C ALA A 147 13.49 -24.04 -4.99
N LYS A 148 13.31 -23.31 -3.89
CA LYS A 148 12.43 -23.75 -2.81
C LYS A 148 10.97 -23.72 -3.22
N ASN A 149 10.28 -24.77 -2.85
CA ASN A 149 8.84 -24.93 -3.05
C ASN A 149 8.21 -25.35 -1.74
N MET A 150 7.01 -24.86 -1.48
CA MET A 150 6.20 -25.35 -0.39
C MET A 150 5.83 -26.81 -0.62
N THR A 151 5.97 -27.66 0.39
CA THR A 151 5.51 -29.05 0.33
C THR A 151 4.04 -29.12 0.77
N TRP A 152 3.37 -30.21 0.40
CA TRP A 152 2.01 -30.48 0.84
C TRP A 152 1.90 -30.52 2.37
N GLU A 153 2.88 -31.13 3.06
CA GLU A 153 2.89 -31.25 4.53
C GLU A 153 2.89 -29.89 5.20
N ILE A 154 3.66 -28.91 4.66
CA ILE A 154 3.71 -27.55 5.18
C ILE A 154 2.38 -26.83 4.91
N ALA A 155 1.88 -26.91 3.67
CA ALA A 155 0.61 -26.31 3.29
C ALA A 155 -0.54 -26.85 4.15
N LYS A 156 -0.63 -28.19 4.29
CA LYS A 156 -1.63 -28.86 5.10
C LYS A 156 -1.59 -28.40 6.55
N LYS A 157 -0.39 -28.35 7.14
CA LYS A 157 -0.21 -27.90 8.54
C LYS A 157 -0.71 -26.47 8.77
N MET A 158 -0.46 -25.57 7.79
CA MET A 158 -0.95 -24.22 7.86
C MET A 158 -2.47 -24.14 7.71
N LEU A 159 -3.04 -24.95 6.82
CA LEU A 159 -4.50 -25.01 6.64
C LEU A 159 -5.20 -25.61 7.86
N ASP A 160 -4.64 -26.65 8.49
CA ASP A 160 -5.16 -27.23 9.75
C ASP A 160 -5.15 -26.18 10.87
N TYR A 161 -4.04 -25.44 11.00
CA TYR A 161 -3.94 -24.33 11.98
C TYR A 161 -4.97 -23.25 11.69
N THR A 162 -5.11 -22.87 10.41
CA THR A 162 -6.08 -21.85 9.97
C THR A 162 -7.51 -22.28 10.29
N ALA A 163 -7.86 -23.57 10.08
CA ALA A 163 -9.20 -24.08 10.36
C ALA A 163 -9.59 -23.90 11.82
N LEU A 164 -8.62 -24.04 12.75
CA LEU A 164 -8.85 -23.89 14.19
C LEU A 164 -8.92 -22.42 14.64
N HIS A 165 -8.12 -21.54 14.04
CA HIS A 165 -7.86 -20.20 14.54
C HIS A 165 -8.46 -19.08 13.67
N SER A 166 -9.14 -19.40 12.58
CA SER A 166 -9.73 -18.38 11.70
C SER A 166 -11.17 -18.04 12.06
N GLN A 167 -11.54 -16.81 11.69
CA GLN A 167 -12.92 -16.35 11.75
C GLN A 167 -13.80 -17.07 10.74
N GLU A 168 -15.12 -16.83 10.81
CA GLU A 168 -16.12 -17.37 9.87
C GLU A 168 -15.85 -16.98 8.42
N LYS A 169 -15.35 -15.75 8.21
CA LYS A 169 -14.92 -15.25 6.90
C LYS A 169 -13.39 -15.27 6.83
N LEU A 170 -12.85 -15.98 5.84
CA LEU A 170 -11.42 -16.18 5.64
C LEU A 170 -11.02 -15.87 4.20
N SER A 171 -9.91 -15.16 4.02
CA SER A 171 -9.23 -15.04 2.73
C SER A 171 -8.05 -16.00 2.66
N LEU A 172 -8.03 -16.90 1.68
CA LEU A 172 -6.91 -17.77 1.37
C LEU A 172 -6.23 -17.30 0.08
N GLY A 173 -5.04 -16.72 0.24
CA GLY A 173 -4.24 -16.20 -0.86
C GLY A 173 -3.11 -17.12 -1.27
N PHE A 174 -2.74 -17.07 -2.57
CA PHE A 174 -1.58 -17.75 -3.11
C PHE A 174 -0.61 -16.73 -3.70
N TYR A 175 0.64 -16.84 -3.30
CA TYR A 175 1.71 -15.94 -3.67
C TYR A 175 3.03 -16.70 -3.89
N GLY A 176 4.09 -15.94 -4.22
CA GLY A 176 5.44 -16.46 -4.36
C GLY A 176 6.22 -15.72 -5.44
N GLY A 177 7.18 -16.40 -6.06
CA GLY A 177 7.78 -15.92 -7.31
C GLY A 177 6.71 -15.85 -8.39
N GLU A 178 6.32 -17.02 -8.93
CA GLU A 178 5.10 -17.17 -9.76
C GLU A 178 4.30 -18.38 -9.25
N PRO A 179 3.14 -18.15 -8.62
CA PRO A 179 2.38 -19.23 -7.98
C PRO A 179 1.87 -20.27 -8.96
N LEU A 180 1.61 -19.92 -10.23
CA LEU A 180 1.14 -20.87 -11.24
C LEU A 180 2.17 -21.96 -11.59
N LEU A 181 3.44 -21.81 -11.24
CA LEU A 181 4.42 -22.88 -11.30
C LEU A 181 4.07 -24.05 -10.35
N ARG A 182 3.26 -23.79 -9.35
CA ARG A 182 2.81 -24.78 -8.35
C ARG A 182 1.29 -24.96 -8.36
N PHE A 183 0.65 -24.78 -9.52
CA PHE A 183 -0.80 -24.88 -9.66
C PHE A 183 -1.40 -26.18 -9.13
N PRO A 184 -0.78 -27.38 -9.31
CA PRO A 184 -1.28 -28.61 -8.68
C PRO A 184 -1.40 -28.48 -7.14
N LEU A 185 -0.38 -27.92 -6.46
CA LEU A 185 -0.43 -27.70 -5.01
C LEU A 185 -1.54 -26.72 -4.62
N ILE A 186 -1.76 -25.68 -5.44
CA ILE A 186 -2.85 -24.71 -5.22
C ILE A 186 -4.21 -25.40 -5.26
N LYS A 187 -4.44 -26.28 -6.25
CA LYS A 187 -5.68 -27.07 -6.34
C LYS A 187 -5.87 -27.96 -5.11
N ASP A 188 -4.82 -28.65 -4.66
CA ASP A 188 -4.86 -29.51 -3.48
C ASP A 188 -5.19 -28.67 -2.21
N CYS A 189 -4.60 -27.48 -2.06
CA CYS A 189 -4.87 -26.57 -0.94
C CYS A 189 -6.33 -26.11 -0.94
N ILE A 190 -6.86 -25.70 -2.09
CA ILE A 190 -8.26 -25.25 -2.22
C ILE A 190 -9.21 -26.40 -1.87
N ALA A 191 -9.05 -27.56 -2.46
CA ALA A 191 -9.89 -28.72 -2.20
C ALA A 191 -9.85 -29.14 -0.73
N TYR A 192 -8.67 -29.12 -0.12
CA TYR A 192 -8.51 -29.44 1.30
C TYR A 192 -9.16 -28.40 2.20
N ALA A 193 -8.96 -27.10 1.91
CA ALA A 193 -9.56 -26.00 2.65
C ALA A 193 -11.09 -26.07 2.62
N GLN A 194 -11.69 -26.30 1.45
CA GLN A 194 -13.14 -26.49 1.29
C GLN A 194 -13.67 -27.65 2.14
N LYS A 195 -12.90 -28.74 2.23
CA LYS A 195 -13.27 -29.92 3.02
C LYS A 195 -13.24 -29.66 4.53
N ILE A 196 -12.14 -29.08 5.06
CA ILE A 196 -11.94 -28.96 6.51
C ILE A 196 -12.57 -27.68 7.09
N MET A 197 -12.90 -26.71 6.26
CA MET A 197 -13.53 -25.44 6.62
C MET A 197 -14.88 -25.23 5.92
N SER A 198 -15.64 -26.31 5.72
CA SER A 198 -16.94 -26.26 5.01
C SER A 198 -18.00 -25.38 5.68
N ASN A 199 -17.79 -25.04 6.96
CA ASN A 199 -18.63 -24.14 7.74
C ASN A 199 -18.19 -22.66 7.66
N LYS A 200 -17.14 -22.36 6.90
CA LYS A 200 -16.59 -20.99 6.76
C LYS A 200 -16.79 -20.47 5.34
N LYS A 201 -16.91 -19.16 5.21
CA LYS A 201 -16.90 -18.48 3.92
C LYS A 201 -15.46 -18.19 3.52
N ILE A 202 -14.94 -18.90 2.52
CA ILE A 202 -13.56 -18.74 2.04
C ILE A 202 -13.58 -17.95 0.73
N THR A 203 -12.82 -16.85 0.70
CA THR A 203 -12.49 -16.14 -0.55
C THR A 203 -11.08 -16.51 -0.99
N TYR A 204 -10.87 -16.71 -2.29
CA TYR A 204 -9.57 -17.07 -2.84
C TYR A 204 -8.93 -15.87 -3.53
N SER A 205 -7.62 -15.73 -3.40
CA SER A 205 -6.90 -14.68 -4.11
C SER A 205 -5.54 -15.14 -4.60
N MET A 206 -5.10 -14.61 -5.74
CA MET A 206 -3.78 -14.89 -6.29
C MET A 206 -3.24 -13.69 -7.04
N THR A 207 -1.93 -13.42 -6.87
CA THR A 207 -1.21 -12.48 -7.72
C THR A 207 -0.32 -13.26 -8.68
N THR A 208 -0.46 -13.01 -9.98
CA THR A 208 0.29 -13.74 -11.02
C THR A 208 0.78 -12.79 -12.12
N ASN A 209 1.87 -13.16 -12.79
CA ASN A 209 2.30 -12.52 -14.03
C ASN A 209 1.47 -12.95 -15.24
N ALA A 210 0.56 -13.87 -15.07
CA ALA A 210 -0.37 -14.46 -16.04
C ALA A 210 0.27 -15.17 -17.27
N THR A 211 1.59 -15.21 -17.39
CA THR A 211 2.25 -15.81 -18.57
C THR A 211 2.04 -17.33 -18.68
N LEU A 212 1.66 -17.99 -17.57
CA LEU A 212 1.43 -19.43 -17.50
C LEU A 212 -0.06 -19.80 -17.50
N VAL A 213 -0.96 -18.84 -17.65
CA VAL A 213 -2.41 -19.09 -17.67
C VAL A 213 -2.77 -19.87 -18.94
N THR A 214 -3.28 -21.08 -18.74
CA THR A 214 -3.92 -21.90 -19.78
C THR A 214 -5.44 -21.79 -19.67
N ASP A 215 -6.16 -22.29 -20.67
CA ASP A 215 -7.64 -22.29 -20.62
C ASP A 215 -8.13 -23.16 -19.45
N GLU A 216 -7.45 -24.26 -19.15
CA GLU A 216 -7.75 -25.14 -17.99
C GLU A 216 -7.60 -24.37 -16.67
N ILE A 217 -6.48 -23.63 -16.50
CA ILE A 217 -6.24 -22.83 -15.29
C ILE A 217 -7.28 -21.75 -15.15
N ALA A 218 -7.59 -21.03 -16.23
CA ALA A 218 -8.57 -19.96 -16.23
C ALA A 218 -9.97 -20.47 -15.87
N THR A 219 -10.40 -21.59 -16.47
CA THR A 219 -11.68 -22.24 -16.17
C THR A 219 -11.76 -22.65 -14.69
N TYR A 220 -10.74 -23.36 -14.18
CA TYR A 220 -10.71 -23.79 -12.78
C TYR A 220 -10.85 -22.61 -11.80
N LEU A 221 -10.11 -21.53 -12.05
CA LEU A 221 -10.17 -20.33 -11.19
C LEU A 221 -11.54 -19.64 -11.28
N ALA A 222 -12.14 -19.62 -12.47
CA ALA A 222 -13.46 -19.06 -12.68
C ALA A 222 -14.60 -19.89 -12.07
N GLU A 223 -14.41 -21.19 -11.86
CA GLU A 223 -15.39 -22.07 -11.18
C GLU A 223 -15.43 -21.82 -9.66
N LEU A 224 -14.42 -21.18 -9.08
CA LEU A 224 -14.45 -20.81 -7.67
C LEU A 224 -15.40 -19.63 -7.45
N GLU A 225 -16.32 -19.76 -6.49
CA GLU A 225 -17.40 -18.80 -6.25
C GLU A 225 -16.86 -17.41 -5.91
N ASP A 226 -15.92 -17.32 -4.98
CA ASP A 226 -15.30 -16.06 -4.51
C ASP A 226 -13.79 -16.08 -4.80
N CYS A 227 -13.40 -15.81 -6.06
CA CYS A 227 -12.00 -15.79 -6.49
C CYS A 227 -11.62 -14.44 -7.09
N SER A 228 -10.50 -13.86 -6.65
CA SER A 228 -9.93 -12.61 -7.17
C SER A 228 -8.50 -12.85 -7.66
N ILE A 229 -8.22 -12.47 -8.90
CA ILE A 229 -6.91 -12.65 -9.54
C ILE A 229 -6.30 -11.30 -9.86
N MET A 230 -5.19 -10.97 -9.23
CA MET A 230 -4.42 -9.78 -9.57
C MET A 230 -3.39 -10.10 -10.63
N VAL A 231 -3.57 -9.55 -11.83
CA VAL A 231 -2.62 -9.69 -12.93
C VAL A 231 -1.61 -8.54 -12.92
N SER A 232 -0.33 -8.90 -12.90
CA SER A 232 0.76 -7.92 -12.88
C SER A 232 1.03 -7.36 -14.29
N LEU A 233 0.49 -6.18 -14.59
CA LEU A 233 0.66 -5.47 -15.86
C LEU A 233 1.11 -4.03 -15.61
N ASP A 234 2.28 -3.65 -16.13
CA ASP A 234 2.92 -2.35 -15.82
C ASP A 234 2.58 -1.25 -16.87
N GLY A 235 1.55 -1.46 -17.69
CA GLY A 235 1.14 -0.50 -18.72
C GLY A 235 1.44 -0.94 -20.15
N PRO A 236 1.74 -0.03 -21.09
CA PRO A 236 2.01 -0.36 -22.49
C PRO A 236 3.20 -1.30 -22.67
N MET A 237 3.26 -1.97 -23.83
CA MET A 237 4.25 -3.00 -24.14
C MET A 237 5.69 -2.57 -23.90
N ASP A 238 6.05 -1.36 -24.31
CA ASP A 238 7.39 -0.80 -24.19
C ASP A 238 7.80 -0.61 -22.71
N ILE A 239 6.89 -0.14 -21.88
CA ILE A 239 7.10 0.02 -20.43
C ILE A 239 7.12 -1.33 -19.73
N HIS A 240 6.14 -2.19 -20.00
CA HIS A 240 6.07 -3.52 -19.40
C HIS A 240 7.34 -4.34 -19.71
N ASN A 241 7.73 -4.42 -20.97
CA ASN A 241 8.88 -5.20 -21.43
C ASN A 241 10.23 -4.62 -20.98
N LYS A 242 10.28 -3.32 -20.62
CA LYS A 242 11.47 -2.70 -20.05
C LYS A 242 11.83 -3.29 -18.67
N PHE A 243 10.81 -3.65 -17.88
CA PHE A 243 10.98 -4.07 -16.48
C PHE A 243 10.62 -5.54 -16.23
N ARG A 244 9.59 -6.07 -16.90
CA ARG A 244 9.14 -7.46 -16.74
C ARG A 244 9.69 -8.34 -17.85
N ILE A 245 10.92 -8.79 -17.64
CA ILE A 245 11.64 -9.64 -18.60
C ILE A 245 11.55 -11.11 -18.20
N LYS A 246 11.55 -11.99 -19.20
CA LYS A 246 11.73 -13.42 -19.01
C LYS A 246 13.16 -13.75 -18.64
N THR A 247 13.42 -15.00 -18.24
CA THR A 247 14.77 -15.48 -17.91
C THR A 247 15.75 -15.43 -19.09
N ASP A 248 15.23 -15.44 -20.33
CA ASP A 248 16.02 -15.31 -21.57
C ASP A 248 16.27 -13.83 -21.97
N GLY A 249 15.79 -12.87 -21.17
CA GLY A 249 15.92 -11.43 -21.44
C GLY A 249 14.86 -10.84 -22.36
N THR A 250 13.94 -11.65 -22.91
CA THR A 250 12.84 -11.17 -23.77
C THR A 250 11.71 -10.59 -22.92
N GLY A 251 10.88 -9.72 -23.54
CA GLY A 251 9.71 -9.15 -22.87
C GLY A 251 8.60 -10.17 -22.62
N SER A 252 7.75 -9.90 -21.64
CA SER A 252 6.66 -10.81 -21.23
C SER A 252 5.27 -10.29 -21.59
N PHE A 253 5.13 -9.09 -22.15
CA PHE A 253 3.85 -8.40 -22.37
C PHE A 253 2.82 -9.25 -23.13
N GLU A 254 3.20 -9.80 -24.28
CA GLU A 254 2.28 -10.59 -25.12
C GLU A 254 1.77 -11.85 -24.40
N ALA A 255 2.66 -12.55 -23.68
CA ALA A 255 2.27 -13.72 -22.89
C ALA A 255 1.35 -13.33 -21.72
N THR A 256 1.64 -12.21 -21.03
CA THR A 256 0.78 -11.66 -19.96
C THR A 256 -0.61 -11.29 -20.49
N ILE A 257 -0.69 -10.58 -21.63
CA ILE A 257 -1.97 -10.22 -22.26
C ILE A 257 -2.74 -11.45 -22.73
N SER A 258 -2.05 -12.44 -23.28
CA SER A 258 -2.69 -13.71 -23.67
C SER A 258 -3.34 -14.40 -22.47
N GLY A 259 -2.62 -14.48 -21.34
CA GLY A 259 -3.14 -15.08 -20.11
C GLY A 259 -4.30 -14.27 -19.51
N LEU A 260 -4.18 -12.92 -19.49
CA LEU A 260 -5.24 -12.03 -19.04
C LEU A 260 -6.53 -12.22 -19.86
N LYS A 261 -6.43 -12.29 -21.19
CA LYS A 261 -7.60 -12.53 -22.07
C LYS A 261 -8.29 -13.86 -21.76
N LYS A 262 -7.53 -14.92 -21.48
CA LYS A 262 -8.11 -16.22 -21.10
C LYS A 262 -8.87 -16.13 -19.77
N LEU A 263 -8.29 -15.44 -18.78
CA LEU A 263 -8.99 -15.16 -17.51
C LEU A 263 -10.29 -14.38 -17.75
N MET A 264 -10.23 -13.28 -18.49
CA MET A 264 -11.42 -12.47 -18.81
C MET A 264 -12.51 -13.30 -19.50
N VAL A 265 -12.17 -14.13 -20.45
CA VAL A 265 -13.12 -15.04 -21.13
C VAL A 265 -13.73 -16.04 -20.14
N ALA A 266 -12.92 -16.66 -19.30
CA ALA A 266 -13.41 -17.67 -18.35
C ALA A 266 -14.28 -17.07 -17.25
N PHE A 267 -13.95 -15.89 -16.75
CA PHE A 267 -14.73 -15.18 -15.71
C PHE A 267 -15.99 -14.51 -16.27
N GLY A 268 -16.04 -14.21 -17.59
CA GLY A 268 -17.20 -13.58 -18.22
C GLY A 268 -17.60 -12.28 -17.54
N ASP A 269 -18.89 -12.13 -17.20
CA ASP A 269 -19.44 -10.92 -16.56
C ASP A 269 -18.83 -10.60 -15.18
N ARG A 270 -18.21 -11.57 -14.53
CA ARG A 270 -17.51 -11.37 -13.24
C ARG A 270 -16.10 -10.81 -13.40
N ALA A 271 -15.57 -10.72 -14.62
CA ALA A 271 -14.18 -10.32 -14.85
C ALA A 271 -13.85 -8.94 -14.25
N GLU A 272 -14.74 -7.94 -14.36
CA GLU A 272 -14.52 -6.60 -13.81
C GLU A 272 -14.38 -6.56 -12.28
N GLN A 273 -14.92 -7.57 -11.59
CA GLN A 273 -14.89 -7.63 -10.11
C GLN A 273 -13.80 -8.57 -9.60
N CYS A 274 -13.33 -9.49 -10.44
CA CYS A 274 -12.46 -10.59 -10.03
C CYS A 274 -11.04 -10.51 -10.58
N ILE A 275 -10.76 -9.63 -11.58
CA ILE A 275 -9.46 -9.54 -12.24
C ILE A 275 -8.91 -8.13 -12.19
#